data_b0771cb49dd3259f7a1a9cf36a98430f
#
_entry.id   b0771cb49dd3259f7a1a9cf36a98430f
#
_cell.length_a   1.000
_cell.length_b   1.000
_cell.length_c   1.000
_cell.angle_alpha   90.00
_cell.angle_beta   90.00
_cell.angle_gamma   90.00
#
_symmetry.space_group_name_H-M   'P 1'
#
loop_
_entity.id
_entity.type
_entity.pdbx_description
1 polymer ?
#
loop_
_entity_poly.entity_id
_entity_poly.type
_entity_poly.pdbx_seq_one_letter_code
_entity_poly.pdbx_strand_id
1 'polypeptide(L)'
;MASALERNGDKLKLPQGKYYLVDAGYPLKAGLITPYRGVRYHLKEWSSHRPENPRELFNLRHASLRNFIERIFGVLKKRFPIIGSSTEPTYDVNTQVDIILACCIIHNYLMGMDPDESLINEVDRELLNETQNEEAGPVEGSEDHSLGEYLRDSIASHMWHNYVANQM
;
A
#
# COMPACT_ATOMS: atom_id res chain seq x y z
N MET A 1 6.05 3.96 15.31
CA MET A 1 5.04 4.23 14.26
C MET A 1 3.60 3.80 14.58
N ALA A 2 3.29 3.26 15.73
CA ALA A 2 1.91 2.96 16.16
C ALA A 2 1.03 4.22 16.38
N SER A 3 1.62 5.40 16.40
CA SER A 3 0.96 6.59 16.96
C SER A 3 -0.06 7.30 16.05
N ALA A 4 -0.08 7.07 14.73
CA ALA A 4 -1.04 7.74 13.85
C ALA A 4 -2.46 7.14 13.93
N LEU A 5 -2.55 5.86 14.30
CA LEU A 5 -3.82 5.15 14.49
C LEU A 5 -4.42 5.34 15.89
N GLU A 6 -3.60 5.79 16.86
CA GLU A 6 -3.95 5.85 18.28
C GLU A 6 -3.96 7.27 18.86
N ARG A 7 -3.54 8.29 18.11
CA ARG A 7 -3.55 9.68 18.60
C ARG A 7 -4.97 10.15 18.91
N ASN A 8 -5.19 10.51 20.17
CA ASN A 8 -6.41 11.21 20.61
C ASN A 8 -6.54 12.55 19.88
N GLY A 9 -7.42 12.60 18.87
CA GLY A 9 -7.73 13.81 18.10
C GLY A 9 -7.70 13.61 16.59
N ASP A 10 -6.67 12.97 16.04
CA ASP A 10 -6.48 12.77 14.58
C ASP A 10 -6.41 11.28 14.21
N LYS A 11 -7.30 10.47 14.76
CA LYS A 11 -7.39 9.05 14.36
C LYS A 11 -7.75 8.95 12.89
N LEU A 12 -7.00 8.12 12.16
CA LEU A 12 -7.40 7.70 10.83
C LEU A 12 -8.81 7.12 10.91
N LYS A 13 -9.80 7.88 10.42
CA LYS A 13 -11.20 7.45 10.44
C LYS A 13 -11.42 6.43 9.32
N LEU A 14 -11.71 5.20 9.70
CA LEU A 14 -12.15 4.19 8.75
C LEU A 14 -13.64 4.40 8.45
N PRO A 15 -14.02 4.64 7.18
CA PRO A 15 -15.43 4.66 6.82
C PRO A 15 -16.05 3.28 7.06
N GLN A 16 -17.31 3.25 7.49
CA GLN A 16 -18.02 2.00 7.76
C GLN A 16 -18.01 1.09 6.50
N GLY A 17 -17.69 -0.19 6.69
CA GLY A 17 -17.64 -1.17 5.60
C GLY A 17 -16.44 -1.02 4.66
N LYS A 18 -15.43 -0.22 5.02
CA LYS A 18 -14.17 -0.07 4.29
C LYS A 18 -13.00 -0.63 5.10
N TYR A 19 -11.91 -0.92 4.42
CA TYR A 19 -10.64 -1.33 5.02
C TYR A 19 -9.48 -0.73 4.23
N TYR A 20 -8.33 -0.60 4.90
CA TYR A 20 -7.08 -0.25 4.26
C TYR A 20 -6.21 -1.49 4.10
N LEU A 21 -5.57 -1.62 2.96
CA LEU A 21 -4.48 -2.55 2.77
C LEU A 21 -3.22 -1.91 3.33
N VAL A 22 -2.53 -2.61 4.21
CA VAL A 22 -1.34 -2.14 4.89
C VAL A 22 -0.23 -3.18 4.78
N ASP A 23 1.03 -2.76 4.94
CA ASP A 23 2.16 -3.69 4.84
C ASP A 23 2.23 -4.66 6.03
N ALA A 24 3.14 -5.65 5.94
CA ALA A 24 3.29 -6.69 6.95
C ALA A 24 3.80 -6.18 8.32
N GLY A 25 4.33 -4.96 8.38
CA GLY A 25 4.77 -4.31 9.61
C GLY A 25 3.63 -3.81 10.50
N TYR A 26 2.42 -3.71 9.96
CA TYR A 26 1.24 -3.33 10.74
C TYR A 26 0.55 -4.54 11.38
N PRO A 27 -0.18 -4.35 12.50
CA PRO A 27 -1.02 -5.38 13.06
C PRO A 27 -2.24 -5.63 12.15
N LEU A 28 -2.59 -6.90 11.95
CA LEU A 28 -3.83 -7.28 11.30
C LEU A 28 -5.01 -6.99 12.23
N LYS A 29 -5.98 -6.21 11.76
CA LYS A 29 -7.18 -5.80 12.53
C LYS A 29 -8.37 -5.68 11.59
N ALA A 30 -9.58 -5.63 12.18
CA ALA A 30 -10.77 -5.25 11.43
C ALA A 30 -10.59 -3.86 10.80
N GLY A 31 -10.38 -3.80 9.52
CA GLY A 31 -10.16 -2.54 8.79
C GLY A 31 -8.72 -2.23 8.41
N LEU A 32 -7.72 -2.98 8.91
CA LEU A 32 -6.34 -2.94 8.48
C LEU A 32 -5.92 -4.34 8.04
N ILE A 33 -5.88 -4.57 6.74
CA ILE A 33 -5.63 -5.89 6.17
C ILE A 33 -4.20 -5.98 5.65
N THR A 34 -3.42 -6.86 6.27
CA THR A 34 -2.03 -7.16 5.92
C THR A 34 -1.94 -8.36 4.97
N PRO A 35 -0.83 -8.54 4.24
CA PRO A 35 -0.61 -9.77 3.47
C PRO A 35 -0.47 -11.00 4.39
N TYR A 36 -0.64 -12.19 3.80
CA TYR A 36 -0.38 -13.46 4.48
C TYR A 36 1.13 -13.66 4.67
N ARG A 37 1.55 -13.94 5.89
CA ARG A 37 2.95 -14.24 6.22
C ARG A 37 3.31 -15.66 5.80
N GLY A 38 4.58 -15.84 5.40
CA GLY A 38 5.08 -17.14 4.96
C GLY A 38 4.46 -17.64 3.65
N VAL A 39 3.81 -16.76 2.91
CA VAL A 39 3.24 -17.02 1.59
C VAL A 39 3.93 -16.09 0.60
N ARG A 40 4.24 -16.57 -0.62
CA ARG A 40 4.87 -15.80 -1.69
C ARG A 40 4.25 -14.40 -1.83
N TYR A 41 5.08 -13.36 -1.84
CA TYR A 41 4.59 -11.99 -1.82
C TYR A 41 5.23 -11.08 -2.89
N HIS A 42 6.56 -11.13 -3.06
CA HIS A 42 7.26 -10.20 -3.94
C HIS A 42 6.95 -10.45 -5.41
N LEU A 43 6.67 -9.39 -6.18
CA LEU A 43 6.29 -9.52 -7.60
C LEU A 43 7.35 -10.23 -8.44
N LYS A 44 8.63 -10.12 -8.10
CA LYS A 44 9.73 -10.84 -8.78
C LYS A 44 9.59 -12.36 -8.69
N GLU A 45 8.98 -12.88 -7.62
CA GLU A 45 8.76 -14.31 -7.40
C GLU A 45 7.65 -14.90 -8.30
N TRP A 46 6.87 -14.01 -8.94
CA TRP A 46 5.73 -14.40 -9.79
C TRP A 46 6.05 -14.45 -11.29
N SER A 47 7.28 -14.09 -11.70
CA SER A 47 7.66 -13.94 -13.13
C SER A 47 7.34 -15.15 -14.00
N SER A 48 7.25 -16.37 -13.43
CA SER A 48 6.97 -17.63 -14.15
C SER A 48 5.89 -18.50 -13.49
N HIS A 49 5.32 -18.06 -12.36
CA HIS A 49 4.41 -18.88 -11.57
C HIS A 49 3.06 -18.17 -11.39
N ARG A 50 1.99 -18.90 -11.65
CA ARG A 50 0.63 -18.45 -11.34
C ARG A 50 0.29 -18.74 -9.88
N PRO A 51 -0.64 -17.99 -9.26
CA PRO A 51 -1.15 -18.33 -7.94
C PRO A 51 -1.79 -19.71 -7.94
N GLU A 52 -1.48 -20.52 -6.94
CA GLU A 52 -1.96 -21.91 -6.81
C GLU A 52 -3.06 -22.02 -5.74
N ASN A 53 -3.26 -21.00 -4.93
CA ASN A 53 -4.25 -20.97 -3.85
C ASN A 53 -4.75 -19.55 -3.55
N PRO A 54 -5.86 -19.43 -2.77
CA PRO A 54 -6.44 -18.11 -2.43
C PRO A 54 -5.47 -17.14 -1.77
N ARG A 55 -4.60 -17.62 -0.86
CA ARG A 55 -3.64 -16.79 -0.12
C ARG A 55 -2.57 -16.21 -1.03
N GLU A 56 -2.09 -17.02 -1.96
CA GLU A 56 -1.14 -16.56 -2.97
C GLU A 56 -1.75 -15.51 -3.89
N LEU A 57 -2.99 -15.75 -4.38
CA LEU A 57 -3.67 -14.76 -5.22
C LEU A 57 -3.90 -13.44 -4.48
N PHE A 58 -4.28 -13.51 -3.20
CA PHE A 58 -4.43 -12.32 -2.37
C PHE A 58 -3.11 -11.56 -2.26
N ASN A 59 -2.01 -12.25 -1.91
CA ASN A 59 -0.70 -11.64 -1.77
C ASN A 59 -0.19 -11.02 -3.08
N LEU A 60 -0.39 -11.67 -4.21
CA LEU A 60 -0.06 -11.13 -5.53
C LEU A 60 -0.80 -9.81 -5.80
N ARG A 61 -2.10 -9.78 -5.54
CA ARG A 61 -2.91 -8.57 -5.73
C ARG A 61 -2.54 -7.46 -4.74
N HIS A 62 -2.27 -7.83 -3.50
CA HIS A 62 -1.81 -6.91 -2.47
C HIS A 62 -0.46 -6.26 -2.86
N ALA A 63 0.52 -7.06 -3.27
CA ALA A 63 1.82 -6.58 -3.73
C ALA A 63 1.71 -5.68 -4.96
N SER A 64 0.83 -6.02 -5.91
CA SER A 64 0.58 -5.20 -7.10
C SER A 64 0.02 -3.83 -6.74
N LEU A 65 -0.94 -3.76 -5.81
CA LEU A 65 -1.52 -2.49 -5.33
C LEU A 65 -0.50 -1.67 -4.55
N ARG A 66 0.34 -2.32 -3.73
CA ARG A 66 1.42 -1.64 -3.01
C ARG A 66 2.40 -0.99 -3.99
N ASN A 67 2.91 -1.73 -4.96
CA ASN A 67 3.82 -1.18 -5.98
C ASN A 67 3.19 -0.02 -6.74
N PHE A 68 1.90 -0.10 -7.03
CA PHE A 68 1.18 1.01 -7.68
C PHE A 68 1.20 2.29 -6.82
N ILE A 69 0.98 2.17 -5.52
CA ILE A 69 1.03 3.30 -4.59
C ILE A 69 2.45 3.83 -4.43
N GLU A 70 3.45 2.96 -4.29
CA GLU A 70 4.87 3.35 -4.21
C GLU A 70 5.32 4.12 -5.46
N ARG A 71 4.89 3.65 -6.63
CA ARG A 71 5.09 4.35 -7.92
C ARG A 71 4.50 5.75 -7.91
N ILE A 72 3.24 5.91 -7.49
CA ILE A 72 2.58 7.23 -7.40
C ILE A 72 3.37 8.16 -6.49
N PHE A 73 3.73 7.70 -5.29
CA PHE A 73 4.52 8.51 -4.36
C PHE A 73 5.94 8.81 -4.87
N GLY A 74 6.58 7.88 -5.54
CA GLY A 74 7.88 8.09 -6.19
C GLY A 74 7.82 9.21 -7.21
N VAL A 75 6.85 9.16 -8.13
CA VAL A 75 6.63 10.20 -9.15
C VAL A 75 6.27 11.54 -8.51
N LEU A 76 5.41 11.55 -7.49
CA LEU A 76 5.03 12.75 -6.76
C LEU A 76 6.24 13.43 -6.12
N LYS A 77 7.09 12.68 -5.40
CA LYS A 77 8.29 13.20 -4.74
C LYS A 77 9.34 13.71 -5.74
N LYS A 78 9.54 13.02 -6.84
CA LYS A 78 10.46 13.47 -7.89
C LYS A 78 9.98 14.73 -8.58
N ARG A 79 8.68 14.82 -8.85
CA ARG A 79 8.08 16.01 -9.47
C ARG A 79 8.14 17.23 -8.57
N PHE A 80 7.99 17.05 -7.27
CA PHE A 80 7.99 18.11 -6.26
C PHE A 80 9.08 17.89 -5.21
N PRO A 81 10.33 18.33 -5.46
CA PRO A 81 11.42 18.15 -4.50
C PRO A 81 11.16 18.72 -3.12
N ILE A 82 10.28 19.73 -3.00
CA ILE A 82 9.89 20.33 -1.73
C ILE A 82 9.28 19.33 -0.73
N ILE A 83 8.63 18.25 -1.23
CA ILE A 83 8.07 17.19 -0.38
C ILE A 83 8.93 15.93 -0.35
N GLY A 84 9.92 15.83 -1.24
CA GLY A 84 10.88 14.71 -1.33
C GLY A 84 12.12 14.88 -0.48
N SER A 85 12.41 16.10 -0.06
CA SER A 85 13.60 16.41 0.74
C SER A 85 13.46 15.91 2.17
N SER A 86 14.48 15.19 2.65
CA SER A 86 14.59 14.73 4.03
C SER A 86 15.22 15.77 4.98
N THR A 87 15.49 16.99 4.50
CA THR A 87 15.97 18.11 5.33
C THR A 87 14.89 18.53 6.32
N GLU A 88 15.32 19.00 7.49
CA GLU A 88 14.39 19.47 8.53
C GLU A 88 13.38 20.46 7.93
N PRO A 89 12.09 20.26 8.19
CA PRO A 89 11.07 21.11 7.63
C PRO A 89 11.19 22.52 8.21
N THR A 90 11.35 23.52 7.34
CA THR A 90 11.45 24.93 7.72
C THR A 90 10.08 25.58 7.96
N TYR A 91 9.01 24.88 7.62
CA TYR A 91 7.64 25.36 7.76
C TYR A 91 6.92 24.72 8.94
N ASP A 92 5.95 25.41 9.51
CA ASP A 92 5.05 24.81 10.50
C ASP A 92 4.21 23.69 9.90
N VAL A 93 3.63 22.83 10.75
CA VAL A 93 2.93 21.61 10.33
C VAL A 93 1.74 21.92 9.39
N ASN A 94 0.99 23.01 9.65
CA ASN A 94 -0.17 23.35 8.82
C ASN A 94 0.27 23.73 7.40
N THR A 95 1.31 24.59 7.32
CA THR A 95 1.90 24.97 6.03
C THR A 95 2.45 23.75 5.28
N GLN A 96 3.08 22.78 5.97
CA GLN A 96 3.53 21.54 5.34
C GLN A 96 2.37 20.72 4.77
N VAL A 97 1.27 20.61 5.50
CA VAL A 97 0.04 19.92 5.04
C VAL A 97 -0.51 20.59 3.79
N ASP A 98 -0.60 21.92 3.77
CA ASP A 98 -1.09 22.68 2.63
C ASP A 98 -0.19 22.51 1.40
N ILE A 99 1.13 22.52 1.57
CA ILE A 99 2.11 22.25 0.49
C ILE A 99 1.90 20.84 -0.08
N ILE A 100 1.81 19.82 0.77
CA ILE A 100 1.60 18.42 0.33
C ILE A 100 0.28 18.30 -0.42
N LEU A 101 -0.79 18.89 0.10
CA LEU A 101 -2.11 18.87 -0.54
C LEU A 101 -2.07 19.55 -1.92
N ALA A 102 -1.45 20.72 -2.01
CA ALA A 102 -1.28 21.42 -3.29
C ALA A 102 -0.48 20.58 -4.30
N CYS A 103 0.62 19.96 -3.87
CA CYS A 103 1.41 19.06 -4.72
C CYS A 103 0.58 17.87 -5.22
N CYS A 104 -0.25 17.26 -4.36
CA CYS A 104 -1.12 16.15 -4.75
C CYS A 104 -2.17 16.59 -5.76
N ILE A 105 -2.80 17.76 -5.59
CA ILE A 105 -3.80 18.30 -6.52
C ILE A 105 -3.16 18.56 -7.90
N ILE A 106 -2.02 19.24 -7.93
CA ILE A 106 -1.30 19.53 -9.19
C ILE A 106 -0.85 18.23 -9.85
N HIS A 107 -0.32 17.27 -9.07
CA HIS A 107 0.09 15.97 -9.58
C HIS A 107 -1.07 15.24 -10.26
N ASN A 108 -2.22 15.15 -9.61
CA ASN A 108 -3.39 14.48 -10.15
C ASN A 108 -3.88 15.16 -11.44
N TYR A 109 -3.86 16.49 -11.49
CA TYR A 109 -4.20 17.24 -12.68
C TYR A 109 -3.25 16.94 -13.85
N LEU A 110 -1.93 17.00 -13.61
CA LEU A 110 -0.93 16.74 -14.63
C LEU A 110 -0.97 15.28 -15.12
N MET A 111 -1.20 14.31 -14.22
CA MET A 111 -1.34 12.90 -14.62
C MET A 111 -2.53 12.66 -15.55
N GLY A 112 -3.58 13.48 -15.45
CA GLY A 112 -4.75 13.40 -16.34
C GLY A 112 -4.60 14.14 -17.66
N MET A 113 -3.72 15.14 -17.74
CA MET A 113 -3.58 16.00 -18.91
C MET A 113 -2.34 15.70 -19.73
N ASP A 114 -1.19 15.55 -19.08
CA ASP A 114 0.12 15.34 -19.71
C ASP A 114 1.04 14.57 -18.74
N PRO A 115 0.92 13.24 -18.66
CA PRO A 115 1.77 12.43 -17.83
C PRO A 115 3.22 12.47 -18.34
N ASP A 116 4.16 12.81 -17.46
CA ASP A 116 5.58 12.74 -17.74
C ASP A 116 6.07 11.28 -17.74
N GLU A 117 6.06 10.65 -18.91
CA GLU A 117 6.45 9.25 -19.06
C GLU A 117 7.93 9.01 -18.70
N SER A 118 8.80 10.00 -18.87
CA SER A 118 10.22 9.84 -18.54
C SER A 118 10.42 9.72 -17.04
N LEU A 119 9.73 10.55 -16.27
CA LEU A 119 9.73 10.53 -14.82
C LEU A 119 9.11 9.23 -14.27
N ILE A 120 8.03 8.77 -14.87
CA ILE A 120 7.36 7.51 -14.53
C ILE A 120 8.32 6.33 -14.76
N ASN A 121 8.96 6.25 -15.92
CA ASN A 121 9.90 5.19 -16.25
C ASN A 121 11.17 5.19 -15.37
N GLU A 122 11.60 6.35 -14.90
CA GLU A 122 12.69 6.45 -13.92
C GLU A 122 12.32 5.82 -12.59
N VAL A 123 11.15 6.15 -12.06
CA VAL A 123 10.62 5.56 -10.82
C VAL A 123 10.43 4.06 -10.95
N ASP A 124 9.90 3.58 -12.08
CA ASP A 124 9.71 2.14 -12.32
C ASP A 124 11.05 1.39 -12.28
N ARG A 125 12.12 1.96 -12.83
CA ARG A 125 13.47 1.37 -12.76
C ARG A 125 14.02 1.33 -11.34
N GLU A 126 13.77 2.35 -10.54
CA GLU A 126 14.19 2.39 -9.12
C GLU A 126 13.48 1.30 -8.30
N LEU A 127 12.15 1.21 -8.42
CA LEU A 127 11.35 0.19 -7.71
C LEU A 127 11.75 -1.24 -8.09
N LEU A 128 12.18 -1.48 -9.33
CA LEU A 128 12.69 -2.78 -9.75
C LEU A 128 14.02 -3.15 -9.06
N ASN A 129 14.81 -2.16 -8.64
CA ASN A 129 16.11 -2.36 -8.02
C ASN A 129 16.04 -2.43 -6.48
N GLU A 130 14.98 -1.89 -5.87
CA GLU A 130 14.79 -1.96 -4.43
C GLU A 130 14.50 -3.39 -3.97
N THR A 131 15.37 -3.92 -3.11
CA THR A 131 15.12 -5.20 -2.42
C THR A 131 14.32 -4.87 -1.18
N GLN A 132 13.03 -5.18 -1.19
CA GLN A 132 12.16 -4.94 -0.03
C GLN A 132 12.40 -6.02 1.03
N ASN A 133 13.10 -5.64 2.10
CA ASN A 133 13.16 -6.41 3.32
C ASN A 133 11.95 -6.03 4.19
N GLU A 134 10.93 -6.87 4.23
CA GLU A 134 9.79 -6.68 5.11
C GLU A 134 10.08 -7.30 6.48
N GLU A 135 10.24 -6.46 7.50
CA GLU A 135 10.26 -6.92 8.89
C GLU A 135 8.84 -7.30 9.33
N ALA A 136 8.70 -8.50 9.90
CA ALA A 136 7.44 -8.98 10.42
C ALA A 136 7.04 -8.19 11.68
N GLY A 137 5.94 -7.45 11.61
CA GLY A 137 5.35 -6.78 12.77
C GLY A 137 4.80 -7.77 13.82
N PRO A 138 4.45 -7.30 15.02
CA PRO A 138 3.97 -8.14 16.12
C PRO A 138 2.67 -8.88 15.78
N VAL A 139 2.58 -10.13 16.27
CA VAL A 139 1.34 -10.92 16.21
C VAL A 139 0.60 -10.69 17.52
N GLU A 140 -0.50 -9.96 17.49
CA GLU A 140 -1.40 -9.80 18.62
C GLU A 140 -2.68 -10.62 18.41
N GLY A 141 -2.93 -11.57 19.30
CA GLY A 141 -4.18 -12.35 19.32
C GLY A 141 -5.27 -11.62 20.10
N SER A 142 -5.89 -10.61 19.50
CA SER A 142 -7.07 -9.92 20.03
C SER A 142 -8.33 -10.29 19.25
N GLU A 143 -9.53 -10.00 19.77
CA GLU A 143 -10.80 -10.20 19.01
C GLU A 143 -10.78 -9.42 17.68
N ASP A 144 -10.17 -8.25 17.69
CA ASP A 144 -10.01 -7.40 16.50
C ASP A 144 -9.07 -8.05 15.45
N HIS A 145 -8.07 -8.80 15.90
CA HIS A 145 -7.21 -9.61 15.02
C HIS A 145 -8.01 -10.75 14.37
N SER A 146 -8.82 -11.48 15.12
CA SER A 146 -9.64 -12.58 14.59
C SER A 146 -10.64 -12.10 13.55
N LEU A 147 -11.23 -10.92 13.74
CA LEU A 147 -12.12 -10.30 12.76
C LEU A 147 -11.36 -9.88 11.50
N GLY A 148 -10.14 -9.36 11.65
CA GLY A 148 -9.23 -9.04 10.54
C GLY A 148 -8.87 -10.28 9.71
N GLU A 149 -8.56 -11.41 10.38
CA GLU A 149 -8.30 -12.69 9.70
C GLU A 149 -9.51 -13.19 8.92
N TYR A 150 -10.68 -13.21 9.56
CA TYR A 150 -11.92 -13.62 8.90
C TYR A 150 -12.20 -12.77 7.64
N LEU A 151 -12.05 -11.45 7.73
CA LEU A 151 -12.27 -10.55 6.60
C LEU A 151 -11.26 -10.83 5.46
N ARG A 152 -9.96 -10.96 5.80
CA ARG A 152 -8.92 -11.28 4.82
C ARG A 152 -9.18 -12.61 4.12
N ASP A 153 -9.51 -13.66 4.88
CA ASP A 153 -9.77 -15.00 4.34
C ASP A 153 -11.02 -15.00 3.46
N SER A 154 -12.06 -14.25 3.83
CA SER A 154 -13.27 -14.07 3.01
C SER A 154 -12.95 -13.38 1.68
N ILE A 155 -12.15 -12.31 1.70
CA ILE A 155 -11.71 -11.61 0.48
C ILE A 155 -10.89 -12.54 -0.41
N ALA A 156 -9.91 -13.25 0.17
CA ALA A 156 -9.05 -14.16 -0.58
C ALA A 156 -9.85 -15.29 -1.25
N SER A 157 -10.81 -15.87 -0.53
CA SER A 157 -11.68 -16.94 -1.06
C SER A 157 -12.58 -16.43 -2.19
N HIS A 158 -13.16 -15.25 -2.05
CA HIS A 158 -13.99 -14.65 -3.10
C HIS A 158 -13.18 -14.32 -4.35
N MET A 159 -11.99 -13.75 -4.17
CA MET A 159 -11.06 -13.47 -5.28
C MET A 159 -10.66 -14.76 -6.02
N TRP A 160 -10.40 -15.83 -5.28
CA TRP A 160 -10.02 -17.13 -5.85
C TRP A 160 -11.16 -17.74 -6.65
N HIS A 161 -12.37 -17.71 -6.13
CA HIS A 161 -13.55 -18.20 -6.86
C HIS A 161 -13.70 -17.51 -8.22
N ASN A 162 -13.60 -16.18 -8.23
CA ASN A 162 -13.68 -15.41 -9.48
C ASN A 162 -12.49 -15.66 -10.41
N TYR A 163 -11.29 -15.87 -9.86
CA TYR A 163 -10.10 -16.17 -10.64
C TYR A 163 -10.22 -17.51 -11.38
N VAL A 164 -10.67 -18.55 -10.69
CA VAL A 164 -10.86 -19.88 -11.30
C VAL A 164 -11.99 -19.85 -12.33
N ALA A 165 -13.11 -19.18 -12.03
CA ALA A 165 -14.23 -19.07 -12.97
C ALA A 165 -13.86 -18.37 -14.29
N ASN A 166 -12.91 -17.44 -14.27
CA ASN A 166 -12.45 -16.73 -15.48
C ASN A 166 -11.34 -17.47 -16.25
N GLN A 167 -10.91 -18.65 -15.78
CA GLN A 167 -9.94 -19.50 -16.48
C GLN A 167 -10.61 -20.67 -17.22
N MET A 168 -11.89 -20.90 -16.99
CA MET A 168 -12.73 -21.88 -17.70
C MET A 168 -13.33 -21.24 -18.95
#